data_5016bfb7a49294ed5dba90226c5c7043
#
_entry.id   5016bfb7a49294ed5dba90226c5c7043
#
_cell.length_a   1.000
_cell.length_b   1.000
_cell.length_c   1.000
_cell.angle_alpha   90.00
_cell.angle_beta   90.00
_cell.angle_gamma   90.00
#
_symmetry.space_group_name_H-M   'P 1'
#
loop_
_entity.id
_entity.type
_entity.pdbx_description
1 polymer ?
#
loop_
_entity_poly.entity_id
_entity_poly.type
_entity_poly.pdbx_seq_one_letter_code
_entity_poly.pdbx_strand_id
1 'polypeptide(L)'
;MLKLVPNNRDYDLRAVMSDTKFYEGYSRWDDEKERYETWEEAVTRVMNMHREYYKEKMTPQLGQLIDEAESLYKLKYALGAQRALQFGGEQLRKHQMRMYNCTSTYADRPRFFSELFYVLLCGAGAGFSVQDHHVAKLPNIAERKKQAKGWVVEDSIEGWADALGALMSSYFVGGGQFPEMEGRKVYFDLNNVRPKGAMINGGFKAPGPEPLRKSLDKIEHLIQSRVLKGETRLRPIDVYDIAMHAADAVLAGGVRRSATICLFSPND
;
A
#
# COMPACT_ATOMS: atom_id res chain seq x y z
N MET A 1 42.23 -22.42 13.01
CA MET A 1 42.22 -21.95 14.41
C MET A 1 41.45 -20.65 14.45
N LEU A 2 40.19 -20.69 14.91
CA LEU A 2 39.40 -19.50 15.18
C LEU A 2 39.97 -18.84 16.44
N LYS A 3 40.54 -17.65 16.30
CA LYS A 3 40.94 -16.84 17.45
C LYS A 3 39.64 -16.35 18.13
N LEU A 4 39.38 -16.89 19.32
CA LEU A 4 38.36 -16.34 20.23
C LEU A 4 38.75 -14.89 20.55
N VAL A 5 37.91 -13.96 20.17
CA VAL A 5 38.02 -12.54 20.54
C VAL A 5 37.90 -12.46 22.08
N PRO A 6 38.80 -11.74 22.78
CA PRO A 6 38.71 -11.63 24.24
C PRO A 6 37.36 -11.06 24.68
N ASN A 7 36.75 -11.75 25.62
CA ASN A 7 35.41 -11.45 26.17
C ASN A 7 35.46 -10.28 27.16
N ASN A 8 35.89 -9.10 26.69
CA ASN A 8 35.97 -7.91 27.55
C ASN A 8 35.56 -6.62 26.80
N ARG A 9 34.44 -6.73 26.03
CA ARG A 9 33.64 -5.58 25.64
C ARG A 9 32.26 -5.82 26.18
N ASP A 10 31.84 -4.98 27.12
CA ASP A 10 30.42 -4.78 27.43
C ASP A 10 29.75 -4.31 26.11
N TYR A 11 29.39 -5.27 25.28
CA TYR A 11 28.53 -4.99 24.15
C TYR A 11 27.19 -4.61 24.75
N ASP A 12 26.84 -3.33 24.64
CA ASP A 12 25.47 -2.92 24.91
C ASP A 12 24.57 -3.60 23.86
N LEU A 13 24.05 -4.77 24.22
CA LEU A 13 23.15 -5.54 23.37
C LEU A 13 21.98 -4.72 22.88
N ARG A 14 21.52 -3.72 23.64
CA ARG A 14 20.46 -2.81 23.22
C ARG A 14 20.90 -1.93 22.07
N ALA A 15 22.12 -1.39 22.12
CA ALA A 15 22.67 -0.59 21.02
C ALA A 15 22.79 -1.42 19.75
N VAL A 16 23.37 -2.62 19.85
CA VAL A 16 23.51 -3.53 18.70
C VAL A 16 22.15 -3.90 18.11
N MET A 17 21.17 -4.27 18.95
CA MET A 17 19.82 -4.60 18.49
C MET A 17 19.10 -3.39 17.87
N SER A 18 19.28 -2.20 18.45
CA SER A 18 18.73 -0.95 17.92
C SER A 18 19.26 -0.65 16.52
N ASP A 19 20.58 -0.75 16.35
CA ASP A 19 21.23 -0.45 15.08
C ASP A 19 20.87 -1.51 14.02
N THR A 20 20.88 -2.80 14.39
CA THR A 20 20.42 -3.86 13.50
C THR A 20 19.00 -3.59 13.02
N LYS A 21 18.10 -3.25 13.94
CA LYS A 21 16.70 -2.98 13.59
C LYS A 21 16.53 -1.74 12.73
N PHE A 22 17.33 -0.72 12.97
CA PHE A 22 17.34 0.49 12.17
C PHE A 22 17.77 0.20 10.73
N TYR A 23 18.91 -0.49 10.53
CA TYR A 23 19.42 -0.82 9.19
C TYR A 23 18.54 -1.80 8.43
N GLU A 24 17.87 -2.75 9.11
CA GLU A 24 16.94 -3.68 8.47
C GLU A 24 15.67 -3.03 7.94
N GLY A 25 15.14 -2.01 8.61
CA GLY A 25 13.78 -1.55 8.36
C GLY A 25 13.59 -0.07 8.04
N TYR A 26 14.56 0.77 8.34
CA TYR A 26 14.37 2.24 8.35
C TYR A 26 15.45 3.01 7.59
N SER A 27 16.68 2.52 7.56
CA SER A 27 17.77 3.12 6.81
C SER A 27 17.53 2.96 5.31
N ARG A 28 17.88 3.99 4.54
CA ARG A 28 17.78 3.97 3.07
C ARG A 28 19.14 3.94 2.45
N TRP A 29 19.23 3.31 1.29
CA TRP A 29 20.42 3.38 0.47
C TRP A 29 20.56 4.79 -0.11
N ASP A 30 21.76 5.35 0.03
CA ASP A 30 22.16 6.65 -0.52
C ASP A 30 23.09 6.36 -1.72
N ASP A 31 22.60 6.64 -2.93
CA ASP A 31 23.35 6.35 -4.17
C ASP A 31 24.59 7.24 -4.33
N GLU A 32 24.59 8.46 -3.76
CA GLU A 32 25.74 9.36 -3.83
C GLU A 32 26.87 8.94 -2.89
N LYS A 33 26.51 8.39 -1.74
CA LYS A 33 27.47 7.94 -0.72
C LYS A 33 27.80 6.45 -0.83
N GLU A 34 27.12 5.72 -1.70
CA GLU A 34 27.23 4.26 -1.89
C GLU A 34 27.12 3.47 -0.57
N ARG A 35 26.26 3.91 0.34
CA ARG A 35 25.97 3.29 1.64
C ARG A 35 24.57 3.58 2.15
N TYR A 36 24.18 2.84 3.17
CA TYR A 36 22.96 3.14 3.90
C TYR A 36 23.10 4.40 4.76
N GLU A 37 21.97 5.17 4.92
CA GLU A 37 21.88 6.31 5.82
C GLU A 37 22.25 5.92 7.25
N THR A 38 22.93 6.82 7.97
CA THR A 38 23.06 6.73 9.43
C THR A 38 21.76 7.12 10.12
N TRP A 39 21.66 6.87 11.43
CA TRP A 39 20.54 7.29 12.24
C TRP A 39 20.30 8.80 12.16
N GLU A 40 21.36 9.57 12.31
CA GLU A 40 21.34 11.03 12.25
C GLU A 40 20.86 11.54 10.90
N GLU A 41 21.33 10.93 9.82
CA GLU A 41 20.91 11.27 8.44
C GLU A 41 19.43 10.98 8.21
N ALA A 42 18.95 9.83 8.68
CA ALA A 42 17.53 9.46 8.57
C ALA A 42 16.64 10.41 9.36
N VAL A 43 17.04 10.79 10.59
CA VAL A 43 16.33 11.79 11.40
C VAL A 43 16.33 13.15 10.69
N THR A 44 17.46 13.60 10.19
CA THR A 44 17.59 14.87 9.45
C THR A 44 16.68 14.87 8.21
N ARG A 45 16.60 13.77 7.46
CA ARG A 45 15.67 13.62 6.32
C ARG A 45 14.21 13.84 6.73
N VAL A 46 13.80 13.27 7.87
CA VAL A 46 12.44 13.44 8.39
C VAL A 46 12.20 14.91 8.80
N MET A 47 13.13 15.51 9.51
CA MET A 47 12.96 16.88 9.98
C MET A 47 13.02 17.91 8.84
N ASN A 48 13.83 17.67 7.82
CA ASN A 48 13.85 18.48 6.60
C ASN A 48 12.52 18.43 5.84
N MET A 49 11.85 17.27 5.82
CA MET A 49 10.49 17.17 5.27
C MET A 49 9.52 18.11 5.98
N HIS A 50 9.61 18.22 7.31
CA HIS A 50 8.78 19.15 8.08
C HIS A 50 9.15 20.61 7.82
N ARG A 51 10.45 20.95 7.77
CA ARG A 51 10.92 22.31 7.43
C ARG A 51 10.40 22.74 6.07
N GLU A 52 10.45 21.85 5.08
CA GLU A 52 9.98 22.15 3.75
C GLU A 52 8.44 22.29 3.68
N TYR A 53 7.71 21.42 4.37
CA TYR A 53 6.25 21.49 4.42
C TYR A 53 5.74 22.78 5.07
N TYR A 54 6.42 23.25 6.13
CA TYR A 54 6.05 24.46 6.84
C TYR A 54 6.80 25.71 6.36
N LYS A 55 7.53 25.64 5.26
CA LYS A 55 8.39 26.72 4.76
C LYS A 55 7.70 28.09 4.74
N GLU A 56 6.48 28.15 4.22
CA GLU A 56 5.71 29.41 4.11
C GLU A 56 5.14 29.90 5.46
N LYS A 57 5.09 29.02 6.46
CA LYS A 57 4.59 29.32 7.81
C LYS A 57 5.71 29.34 8.85
N MET A 58 6.97 29.29 8.39
CA MET A 58 8.13 29.22 9.27
C MET A 58 8.31 30.52 10.05
N THR A 59 8.28 30.41 11.36
CA THR A 59 8.67 31.48 12.28
C THR A 59 9.97 31.11 12.99
N PRO A 60 10.72 32.10 13.57
CA PRO A 60 11.91 31.77 14.35
C PRO A 60 11.65 30.78 15.49
N GLN A 61 10.49 30.90 16.15
CA GLN A 61 10.07 29.97 17.22
C GLN A 61 9.81 28.56 16.69
N LEU A 62 9.12 28.44 15.56
CA LEU A 62 8.88 27.14 14.94
C LEU A 62 10.18 26.48 14.49
N GLY A 63 11.11 27.26 13.93
CA GLY A 63 12.43 26.78 13.54
C GLY A 63 13.20 26.21 14.74
N GLN A 64 13.27 26.97 15.85
CA GLN A 64 13.90 26.49 17.08
C GLN A 64 13.27 25.21 17.63
N LEU A 65 11.94 25.12 17.63
CA LEU A 65 11.22 23.91 18.07
C LEU A 65 11.56 22.69 17.21
N ILE A 66 11.68 22.85 15.88
CA ILE A 66 12.05 21.77 14.97
C ILE A 66 13.50 21.36 15.22
N ASP A 67 14.42 22.32 15.46
CA ASP A 67 15.84 22.02 15.72
C ASP A 67 16.03 21.31 17.07
N GLU A 68 15.28 21.72 18.10
CA GLU A 68 15.26 21.05 19.39
C GLU A 68 14.71 19.62 19.27
N ALA A 69 13.59 19.46 18.56
CA ALA A 69 12.99 18.14 18.29
C ALA A 69 13.95 17.23 17.53
N GLU A 70 14.69 17.75 16.54
CA GLU A 70 15.70 17.00 15.82
C GLU A 70 16.82 16.54 16.74
N SER A 71 17.31 17.42 17.62
CA SER A 71 18.38 17.11 18.58
C SER A 71 17.94 15.99 19.55
N LEU A 72 16.74 16.10 20.12
CA LEU A 72 16.17 15.08 21.01
C LEU A 72 15.95 13.74 20.30
N TYR A 73 15.54 13.79 19.03
CA TYR A 73 15.33 12.60 18.22
C TYR A 73 16.66 11.90 17.88
N LYS A 74 17.70 12.65 17.51
CA LYS A 74 19.06 12.11 17.26
C LYS A 74 19.64 11.45 18.50
N LEU A 75 19.45 12.04 19.66
CA LEU A 75 19.86 11.48 20.96
C LEU A 75 18.97 10.34 21.46
N LYS A 76 17.91 10.00 20.73
CA LYS A 76 16.92 8.95 21.09
C LYS A 76 16.18 9.22 22.41
N TYR A 77 16.13 10.48 22.88
CA TYR A 77 15.33 10.88 24.04
C TYR A 77 13.84 11.00 23.72
N ALA A 78 13.52 11.37 22.48
CA ALA A 78 12.17 11.34 21.95
C ALA A 78 12.19 10.66 20.59
N LEU A 79 11.25 9.77 20.35
CA LEU A 79 11.13 9.06 19.08
C LEU A 79 9.85 9.49 18.38
N GLY A 80 9.96 9.87 17.12
CA GLY A 80 8.83 10.12 16.25
C GLY A 80 8.18 8.82 15.76
N ALA A 81 7.13 8.95 14.95
CA ALA A 81 6.48 7.81 14.34
C ALA A 81 7.46 7.04 13.45
N GLN A 82 7.57 5.72 13.63
CA GLN A 82 8.47 4.86 12.86
C GLN A 82 8.22 4.92 11.36
N ARG A 83 6.96 5.14 10.95
CA ARG A 83 6.59 5.33 9.54
C ARG A 83 7.24 6.58 8.93
N ALA A 84 7.51 7.63 9.73
CA ALA A 84 8.25 8.80 9.27
C ALA A 84 9.70 8.44 8.95
N LEU A 85 10.39 7.63 9.76
CA LEU A 85 11.72 7.12 9.43
C LEU A 85 11.69 6.27 8.16
N GLN A 86 10.70 5.39 8.03
CA GLN A 86 10.59 4.48 6.89
C GLN A 86 10.28 5.22 5.58
N PHE A 87 9.38 6.20 5.58
CA PHE A 87 8.86 6.85 4.37
C PHE A 87 9.06 8.36 4.30
N GLY A 88 9.60 9.01 5.33
CA GLY A 88 9.79 10.47 5.41
C GLY A 88 10.51 11.05 4.19
N GLY A 89 10.20 12.29 3.84
CA GLY A 89 10.64 12.96 2.63
C GLY A 89 9.63 12.83 1.49
N GLU A 90 10.09 12.74 0.26
CA GLU A 90 9.26 12.77 -0.95
C GLU A 90 8.18 11.68 -0.98
N GLN A 91 8.47 10.49 -0.45
CA GLN A 91 7.52 9.38 -0.39
C GLN A 91 6.25 9.74 0.39
N LEU A 92 6.37 10.38 1.55
CA LEU A 92 5.22 10.83 2.34
C LEU A 92 4.54 12.06 1.72
N ARG A 93 5.28 12.92 1.02
CA ARG A 93 4.67 14.05 0.33
C ARG A 93 3.76 13.61 -0.81
N LYS A 94 4.14 12.55 -1.53
CA LYS A 94 3.34 11.97 -2.62
C LYS A 94 2.19 11.09 -2.11
N HIS A 95 2.44 10.28 -1.10
CA HIS A 95 1.50 9.27 -0.61
C HIS A 95 1.38 9.35 0.91
N GLN A 96 0.63 10.32 1.41
CA GLN A 96 0.44 10.57 2.84
C GLN A 96 -0.17 9.38 3.58
N MET A 97 -0.93 8.54 2.88
CA MET A 97 -1.50 7.30 3.42
C MET A 97 -0.45 6.36 4.01
N ARG A 98 0.80 6.43 3.56
CA ARG A 98 1.92 5.62 4.09
C ARG A 98 2.26 5.94 5.54
N MET A 99 1.77 7.06 6.07
CA MET A 99 1.95 7.43 7.47
C MET A 99 1.09 6.60 8.43
N TYR A 100 -0.02 6.06 7.93
CA TYR A 100 -0.96 5.30 8.74
C TYR A 100 -0.58 3.82 8.78
N ASN A 101 -0.66 3.21 9.97
CA ASN A 101 -0.43 1.79 10.15
C ASN A 101 -1.66 0.96 9.82
N CYS A 102 -2.83 1.41 10.23
CA CYS A 102 -4.10 0.70 10.10
C CYS A 102 -5.23 1.65 9.71
N THR A 103 -6.20 1.11 8.99
CA THR A 103 -7.42 1.80 8.57
C THR A 103 -8.61 0.87 8.76
N SER A 104 -9.80 1.43 8.70
CA SER A 104 -11.04 0.65 8.67
C SER A 104 -11.97 1.19 7.59
N THR A 105 -12.75 0.29 6.98
CA THR A 105 -13.69 0.62 5.91
C THR A 105 -14.83 -0.40 5.84
N TYR A 106 -15.78 -0.16 4.95
CA TYR A 106 -16.95 -1.02 4.73
C TYR A 106 -17.11 -1.30 3.24
N ALA A 107 -17.52 -2.53 2.90
CA ALA A 107 -17.82 -2.93 1.52
C ALA A 107 -19.23 -2.48 1.09
N ASP A 108 -19.49 -1.17 1.13
CA ASP A 108 -20.82 -0.57 0.93
C ASP A 108 -20.91 0.35 -0.29
N ARG A 109 -19.86 0.43 -1.09
CA ARG A 109 -19.75 1.29 -2.27
C ARG A 109 -18.82 0.72 -3.33
N PRO A 110 -19.00 1.03 -4.62
CA PRO A 110 -18.15 0.51 -5.70
C PRO A 110 -16.65 0.79 -5.52
N ARG A 111 -16.31 1.96 -4.99
CA ARG A 111 -14.90 2.36 -4.76
C ARG A 111 -14.20 1.57 -3.66
N PHE A 112 -14.94 0.84 -2.82
CA PHE A 112 -14.35 0.01 -1.75
C PHE A 112 -13.18 -0.83 -2.25
N PHE A 113 -13.29 -1.47 -3.39
CA PHE A 113 -12.28 -2.39 -3.90
C PHE A 113 -10.98 -1.68 -4.28
N SER A 114 -11.05 -0.58 -5.01
CA SER A 114 -9.89 0.22 -5.37
C SER A 114 -9.29 0.94 -4.16
N GLU A 115 -10.11 1.47 -3.25
CA GLU A 115 -9.66 2.10 -2.01
C GLU A 115 -8.93 1.12 -1.09
N LEU A 116 -9.48 -0.09 -0.89
CA LEU A 116 -8.82 -1.15 -0.12
C LEU A 116 -7.48 -1.52 -0.74
N PHE A 117 -7.44 -1.74 -2.05
CA PHE A 117 -6.22 -2.10 -2.75
C PHE A 117 -5.16 -1.00 -2.65
N TYR A 118 -5.55 0.28 -2.84
CA TYR A 118 -4.68 1.43 -2.65
C TYR A 118 -4.07 1.50 -1.24
N VAL A 119 -4.90 1.32 -0.22
CA VAL A 119 -4.46 1.33 1.20
C VAL A 119 -3.43 0.23 1.46
N LEU A 120 -3.68 -0.98 0.97
CA LEU A 120 -2.76 -2.11 1.11
C LEU A 120 -1.46 -1.86 0.34
N LEU A 121 -1.52 -1.30 -0.87
CA LEU A 121 -0.34 -0.92 -1.66
C LEU A 121 0.48 0.19 -0.99
N CYS A 122 -0.14 1.06 -0.20
CA CYS A 122 0.55 2.03 0.66
C CYS A 122 1.25 1.37 1.86
N GLY A 123 1.00 0.10 2.13
CA GLY A 123 1.58 -0.66 3.23
C GLY A 123 0.86 -0.46 4.57
N ALA A 124 -0.38 0.02 4.57
CA ALA A 124 -1.24 0.06 5.74
C ALA A 124 -2.05 -1.24 5.85
N GLY A 125 -2.32 -1.68 7.07
CA GLY A 125 -3.29 -2.73 7.33
C GLY A 125 -4.71 -2.20 7.18
N ALA A 126 -5.67 -3.04 6.78
CA ALA A 126 -7.05 -2.66 6.60
C ALA A 126 -8.02 -3.61 7.30
N GLY A 127 -8.81 -3.06 8.22
CA GLY A 127 -10.02 -3.70 8.72
C GLY A 127 -11.19 -3.36 7.79
N PHE A 128 -11.95 -4.36 7.37
CA PHE A 128 -13.12 -4.10 6.53
C PHE A 128 -14.29 -5.01 6.89
N SER A 129 -15.50 -4.53 6.62
CA SER A 129 -16.71 -5.29 6.85
C SER A 129 -17.36 -5.71 5.55
N VAL A 130 -17.65 -7.01 5.45
CA VAL A 130 -18.48 -7.60 4.38
C VAL A 130 -19.84 -8.03 4.89
N GLN A 131 -20.26 -7.56 6.08
CA GLN A 131 -21.58 -7.88 6.63
C GLN A 131 -22.67 -7.58 5.61
N ASP A 132 -23.69 -8.41 5.55
CA ASP A 132 -24.74 -8.38 4.53
C ASP A 132 -25.35 -6.98 4.32
N HIS A 133 -25.62 -6.24 5.40
CA HIS A 133 -26.16 -4.88 5.33
C HIS A 133 -25.22 -3.84 4.68
N HIS A 134 -23.91 -4.12 4.60
CA HIS A 134 -22.96 -3.32 3.83
C HIS A 134 -22.95 -3.78 2.36
N VAL A 135 -22.75 -5.08 2.13
CA VAL A 135 -22.70 -5.64 0.78
C VAL A 135 -23.98 -5.41 0.01
N ALA A 136 -25.13 -5.41 0.69
CA ALA A 136 -26.44 -5.10 0.10
C ALA A 136 -26.51 -3.71 -0.55
N LYS A 137 -25.63 -2.77 -0.22
CA LYS A 137 -25.57 -1.43 -0.83
C LYS A 137 -24.77 -1.40 -2.12
N LEU A 138 -24.01 -2.44 -2.43
CA LEU A 138 -23.28 -2.53 -3.70
C LEU A 138 -24.26 -2.61 -4.87
N PRO A 139 -23.90 -2.04 -6.03
CA PRO A 139 -24.70 -2.19 -7.25
C PRO A 139 -24.88 -3.65 -7.64
N ASN A 140 -25.92 -3.92 -8.41
CA ASN A 140 -26.07 -5.19 -9.07
C ASN A 140 -24.93 -5.44 -10.06
N ILE A 141 -24.61 -6.71 -10.27
CA ILE A 141 -23.68 -7.14 -11.32
C ILE A 141 -24.44 -7.66 -12.53
N ALA A 142 -23.91 -7.43 -13.72
CA ALA A 142 -24.51 -7.85 -14.97
C ALA A 142 -23.47 -8.38 -15.97
N GLU A 143 -23.97 -9.08 -16.98
CA GLU A 143 -23.16 -9.58 -18.08
C GLU A 143 -22.60 -8.41 -18.93
N ARG A 144 -21.35 -8.57 -19.37
CA ARG A 144 -20.65 -7.59 -20.21
C ARG A 144 -20.97 -7.85 -21.70
N LYS A 145 -21.93 -7.13 -22.25
CA LYS A 145 -22.42 -7.30 -23.64
C LYS A 145 -21.95 -6.20 -24.60
N LYS A 146 -21.36 -5.14 -24.08
CA LYS A 146 -20.87 -4.03 -24.93
C LYS A 146 -19.49 -4.36 -25.49
N GLN A 147 -19.11 -3.63 -26.54
CA GLN A 147 -17.78 -3.74 -27.14
C GLN A 147 -16.68 -3.62 -26.07
N ALA A 148 -15.69 -4.47 -26.14
CA ALA A 148 -14.55 -4.46 -25.24
C ALA A 148 -13.76 -3.15 -25.32
N LYS A 149 -13.07 -2.79 -24.21
CA LYS A 149 -12.28 -1.58 -24.12
C LYS A 149 -10.92 -1.87 -23.46
N GLY A 150 -9.87 -1.24 -24.00
CA GLY A 150 -8.54 -1.28 -23.41
C GLY A 150 -8.45 -0.38 -22.19
N TRP A 151 -7.60 -0.77 -21.23
CA TRP A 151 -7.20 0.00 -20.06
C TRP A 151 -5.69 -0.07 -19.90
N VAL A 152 -5.01 1.06 -20.05
CA VAL A 152 -3.57 1.16 -19.81
C VAL A 152 -3.35 1.32 -18.31
N VAL A 153 -2.53 0.45 -17.73
CA VAL A 153 -2.22 0.48 -16.30
C VAL A 153 -0.95 1.28 -16.07
N GLU A 154 -1.07 2.36 -15.32
CA GLU A 154 0.06 3.19 -14.94
C GLU A 154 0.96 2.49 -13.91
N ASP A 155 2.28 2.75 -13.97
CA ASP A 155 3.28 2.21 -13.03
C ASP A 155 3.26 2.97 -11.70
N SER A 156 2.11 2.96 -11.06
CA SER A 156 1.84 3.66 -9.80
C SER A 156 0.90 2.86 -8.90
N ILE A 157 0.83 3.24 -7.62
CA ILE A 157 -0.10 2.65 -6.65
C ILE A 157 -1.54 2.93 -7.10
N GLU A 158 -1.79 4.12 -7.58
CA GLU A 158 -3.08 4.57 -8.10
C GLU A 158 -3.46 3.78 -9.35
N GLY A 159 -2.55 3.62 -10.31
CA GLY A 159 -2.80 2.87 -11.53
C GLY A 159 -3.21 1.41 -11.29
N TRP A 160 -2.59 0.77 -10.30
CA TRP A 160 -2.98 -0.58 -9.89
C TRP A 160 -4.36 -0.61 -9.24
N ALA A 161 -4.65 0.35 -8.35
CA ALA A 161 -5.95 0.47 -7.69
C ALA A 161 -7.06 0.77 -8.70
N ASP A 162 -6.80 1.64 -9.67
CA ASP A 162 -7.73 2.01 -10.72
C ASP A 162 -7.99 0.86 -11.69
N ALA A 163 -7.00 0.01 -11.98
CA ALA A 163 -7.21 -1.20 -12.77
C ALA A 163 -8.26 -2.13 -12.13
N LEU A 164 -8.18 -2.34 -10.80
CA LEU A 164 -9.21 -3.08 -10.08
C LEU A 164 -10.55 -2.35 -10.11
N GLY A 165 -10.55 -1.03 -9.92
CA GLY A 165 -11.77 -0.20 -10.02
C GLY A 165 -12.43 -0.30 -11.40
N ALA A 166 -11.65 -0.31 -12.49
CA ALA A 166 -12.13 -0.48 -13.86
C ALA A 166 -12.73 -1.88 -14.09
N LEU A 167 -12.09 -2.94 -13.57
CA LEU A 167 -12.64 -4.29 -13.62
C LEU A 167 -13.97 -4.38 -12.91
N MET A 168 -14.07 -3.90 -11.67
CA MET A 168 -15.33 -3.90 -10.90
C MET A 168 -16.42 -3.09 -11.59
N SER A 169 -16.08 -1.89 -12.10
CA SER A 169 -17.01 -1.02 -12.83
C SER A 169 -17.56 -1.67 -14.10
N SER A 170 -16.80 -2.58 -14.71
CA SER A 170 -17.23 -3.28 -15.92
C SER A 170 -18.42 -4.22 -15.67
N TYR A 171 -18.60 -4.70 -14.46
CA TYR A 171 -19.68 -5.58 -14.06
C TYR A 171 -20.82 -4.86 -13.34
N PHE A 172 -20.54 -3.74 -12.66
CA PHE A 172 -21.56 -3.01 -11.90
C PHE A 172 -22.56 -2.29 -12.81
N VAL A 173 -23.83 -2.49 -12.55
CA VAL A 173 -24.92 -1.72 -13.17
C VAL A 173 -24.85 -0.28 -12.62
N GLY A 174 -24.73 0.70 -13.50
CA GLY A 174 -24.40 2.09 -13.17
C GLY A 174 -22.91 2.41 -13.19
N GLY A 175 -22.06 1.44 -13.56
CA GLY A 175 -20.64 1.63 -13.92
C GLY A 175 -19.68 1.94 -12.79
N GLY A 176 -20.13 2.05 -11.56
CA GLY A 176 -19.26 2.21 -10.39
C GLY A 176 -18.34 3.44 -10.46
N GLN A 177 -17.03 3.22 -10.22
CA GLN A 177 -16.00 4.27 -10.24
C GLN A 177 -15.69 4.79 -11.65
N PHE A 178 -15.78 3.92 -12.66
CA PHE A 178 -15.50 4.21 -14.07
C PHE A 178 -16.71 3.84 -14.94
N PRO A 179 -17.72 4.72 -15.02
CA PRO A 179 -18.99 4.42 -15.72
C PRO A 179 -18.81 4.04 -17.20
N GLU A 180 -17.76 4.56 -17.84
CA GLU A 180 -17.43 4.24 -19.23
C GLU A 180 -17.00 2.78 -19.47
N MET A 181 -16.71 2.03 -18.40
CA MET A 181 -16.38 0.59 -18.46
C MET A 181 -17.60 -0.29 -18.33
N GLU A 182 -18.74 0.22 -17.89
CA GLU A 182 -19.95 -0.56 -17.65
C GLU A 182 -20.34 -1.43 -18.83
N GLY A 183 -20.49 -2.73 -18.57
CA GLY A 183 -20.93 -3.73 -19.54
C GLY A 183 -19.89 -4.06 -20.61
N ARG A 184 -18.63 -3.66 -20.44
CA ARG A 184 -17.53 -3.89 -21.39
C ARG A 184 -16.52 -4.89 -20.83
N LYS A 185 -16.02 -5.80 -21.64
CA LYS A 185 -14.83 -6.57 -21.28
C LYS A 185 -13.62 -5.62 -21.26
N VAL A 186 -12.83 -5.64 -20.18
CA VAL A 186 -11.65 -4.80 -20.03
C VAL A 186 -10.41 -5.60 -20.44
N TYR A 187 -9.58 -5.05 -21.33
CA TYR A 187 -8.26 -5.59 -21.67
C TYR A 187 -7.20 -4.73 -21.02
N PHE A 188 -6.49 -5.27 -20.03
CA PHE A 188 -5.45 -4.54 -19.30
C PHE A 188 -4.12 -4.57 -20.06
N ASP A 189 -3.62 -3.39 -20.43
CA ASP A 189 -2.27 -3.21 -20.93
C ASP A 189 -1.34 -2.88 -19.75
N LEU A 190 -0.43 -3.80 -19.44
CA LEU A 190 0.52 -3.73 -18.33
C LEU A 190 1.94 -3.36 -18.79
N ASN A 191 2.14 -2.94 -20.05
CA ASN A 191 3.46 -2.68 -20.60
C ASN A 191 4.18 -1.50 -19.92
N ASN A 192 3.44 -0.56 -19.35
CA ASN A 192 4.02 0.55 -18.58
C ASN A 192 4.50 0.14 -17.20
N VAL A 193 4.04 -1.02 -16.66
CA VAL A 193 4.44 -1.48 -15.33
C VAL A 193 5.88 -1.99 -15.38
N ARG A 194 6.73 -1.45 -14.51
CA ARG A 194 8.15 -1.82 -14.43
C ARG A 194 8.35 -3.33 -14.27
N PRO A 195 9.42 -3.88 -14.85
CA PRO A 195 9.68 -5.32 -14.80
C PRO A 195 10.04 -5.78 -13.38
N LYS A 196 9.87 -7.09 -13.15
CA LYS A 196 10.31 -7.76 -11.92
C LYS A 196 11.79 -7.52 -11.68
N GLY A 197 12.15 -7.14 -10.45
CA GLY A 197 13.51 -6.90 -10.03
C GLY A 197 14.00 -5.46 -10.23
N ALA A 198 13.26 -4.59 -10.93
CA ALA A 198 13.57 -3.18 -11.00
C ALA A 198 13.61 -2.56 -9.59
N MET A 199 14.59 -1.69 -9.35
CA MET A 199 14.70 -1.03 -8.05
C MET A 199 13.54 -0.06 -7.84
N ILE A 200 12.94 -0.11 -6.65
CA ILE A 200 11.97 0.87 -6.19
C ILE A 200 12.51 1.62 -4.99
N ASN A 201 12.03 2.84 -4.81
CA ASN A 201 12.49 3.72 -3.73
C ASN A 201 12.48 3.01 -2.37
N GLY A 202 13.62 3.07 -1.67
CA GLY A 202 13.82 2.40 -0.39
C GLY A 202 14.65 1.09 -0.48
N GLY A 203 15.28 0.80 -1.62
CA GLY A 203 16.16 -0.36 -1.78
C GLY A 203 15.45 -1.69 -2.02
N PHE A 204 14.16 -1.63 -2.38
CA PHE A 204 13.36 -2.83 -2.64
C PHE A 204 13.23 -3.12 -4.14
N LYS A 205 12.94 -4.37 -4.47
CA LYS A 205 12.75 -4.82 -5.85
C LYS A 205 11.26 -4.87 -6.21
N ALA A 206 10.92 -4.39 -7.39
CA ALA A 206 9.58 -4.45 -7.92
C ALA A 206 9.13 -5.90 -8.17
N PRO A 207 7.85 -6.23 -7.94
CA PRO A 207 7.31 -7.57 -8.24
C PRO A 207 7.07 -7.80 -9.74
N GLY A 208 7.05 -6.72 -10.54
CA GLY A 208 6.61 -6.76 -11.95
C GLY A 208 5.09 -6.79 -12.09
N PRO A 209 4.57 -6.88 -13.32
CA PRO A 209 3.13 -6.82 -13.59
C PRO A 209 2.36 -8.10 -13.26
N GLU A 210 3.05 -9.23 -13.13
CA GLU A 210 2.41 -10.56 -13.03
C GLU A 210 1.50 -10.75 -11.81
N PRO A 211 1.83 -10.25 -10.60
CA PRO A 211 0.93 -10.34 -9.46
C PRO A 211 -0.41 -9.62 -9.69
N LEU A 212 -0.37 -8.43 -10.31
CA LEU A 212 -1.58 -7.70 -10.65
C LEU A 212 -2.41 -8.45 -11.69
N ARG A 213 -1.76 -8.94 -12.77
CA ARG A 213 -2.43 -9.74 -13.81
C ARG A 213 -3.19 -10.91 -13.20
N LYS A 214 -2.51 -11.73 -12.40
CA LYS A 214 -3.12 -12.88 -11.72
C LYS A 214 -4.28 -12.52 -10.81
N SER A 215 -4.16 -11.41 -10.10
CA SER A 215 -5.23 -10.92 -9.23
C SER A 215 -6.45 -10.51 -10.05
N LEU A 216 -6.28 -9.70 -11.09
CA LEU A 216 -7.37 -9.28 -11.97
C LEU A 216 -8.05 -10.48 -12.65
N ASP A 217 -7.27 -11.45 -13.14
CA ASP A 217 -7.81 -12.67 -13.78
C ASP A 217 -8.66 -13.52 -12.81
N LYS A 218 -8.19 -13.71 -11.56
CA LYS A 218 -8.94 -14.44 -10.54
C LYS A 218 -10.24 -13.74 -10.18
N ILE A 219 -10.21 -12.42 -10.01
CA ILE A 219 -11.38 -11.60 -9.68
C ILE A 219 -12.37 -11.63 -10.86
N GLU A 220 -11.89 -11.46 -12.08
CA GLU A 220 -12.73 -11.56 -13.28
C GLU A 220 -13.43 -12.91 -13.37
N HIS A 221 -12.68 -14.00 -13.16
CA HIS A 221 -13.21 -15.37 -13.19
C HIS A 221 -14.29 -15.58 -12.12
N LEU A 222 -14.06 -15.10 -10.91
CA LEU A 222 -15.03 -15.18 -9.82
C LEU A 222 -16.34 -14.50 -10.20
N ILE A 223 -16.30 -13.22 -10.59
CA ILE A 223 -17.51 -12.43 -10.90
C ILE A 223 -18.21 -13.03 -12.14
N GLN A 224 -17.46 -13.40 -13.17
CA GLN A 224 -18.00 -14.04 -14.37
C GLN A 224 -18.75 -15.33 -14.03
N SER A 225 -18.23 -16.14 -13.10
CA SER A 225 -18.89 -17.37 -12.67
C SER A 225 -20.25 -17.11 -11.99
N ARG A 226 -20.40 -15.98 -11.29
CA ARG A 226 -21.66 -15.55 -10.66
C ARG A 226 -22.67 -15.15 -11.72
N VAL A 227 -22.24 -14.27 -12.63
CA VAL A 227 -23.10 -13.78 -13.72
C VAL A 227 -23.60 -14.94 -14.59
N LEU A 228 -22.75 -15.91 -14.92
CA LEU A 228 -23.13 -17.11 -15.70
C LEU A 228 -24.13 -18.01 -14.99
N LYS A 229 -24.19 -17.96 -13.66
CA LYS A 229 -25.23 -18.65 -12.86
C LYS A 229 -26.54 -17.86 -12.75
N GLY A 230 -26.61 -16.70 -13.39
CA GLY A 230 -27.79 -15.79 -13.33
C GLY A 230 -27.88 -14.97 -12.05
N GLU A 231 -26.80 -14.93 -11.25
CA GLU A 231 -26.77 -14.11 -10.05
C GLU A 231 -26.54 -12.65 -10.42
N THR A 232 -27.26 -11.76 -9.76
CA THR A 232 -27.24 -10.32 -10.03
C THR A 232 -26.58 -9.52 -8.91
N ARG A 233 -26.14 -10.19 -7.83
CA ARG A 233 -25.51 -9.55 -6.66
C ARG A 233 -24.29 -10.34 -6.20
N LEU A 234 -23.32 -9.63 -5.66
CA LEU A 234 -22.21 -10.24 -4.92
C LEU A 234 -22.71 -10.60 -3.51
N ARG A 235 -22.27 -11.75 -3.01
CA ARG A 235 -22.48 -12.18 -1.63
C ARG A 235 -21.32 -11.68 -0.75
N PRO A 236 -21.47 -11.64 0.57
CA PRO A 236 -20.38 -11.35 1.51
C PRO A 236 -19.08 -12.12 1.20
N ILE A 237 -19.18 -13.44 0.96
CA ILE A 237 -18.03 -14.27 0.64
C ILE A 237 -17.37 -13.87 -0.70
N ASP A 238 -18.14 -13.49 -1.71
CA ASP A 238 -17.58 -13.08 -3.01
C ASP A 238 -16.78 -11.78 -2.86
N VAL A 239 -17.30 -10.83 -2.07
CA VAL A 239 -16.61 -9.57 -1.74
C VAL A 239 -15.33 -9.82 -0.95
N TYR A 240 -15.37 -10.74 0.01
CA TYR A 240 -14.18 -11.19 0.76
C TYR A 240 -13.12 -11.78 -0.17
N ASP A 241 -13.50 -12.72 -1.04
CA ASP A 241 -12.56 -13.36 -1.97
C ASP A 241 -11.93 -12.35 -2.94
N ILE A 242 -12.70 -11.39 -3.46
CA ILE A 242 -12.18 -10.29 -4.28
C ILE A 242 -11.12 -9.48 -3.50
N ALA A 243 -11.43 -9.13 -2.26
CA ALA A 243 -10.50 -8.39 -1.39
C ALA A 243 -9.21 -9.18 -1.14
N MET A 244 -9.31 -10.50 -0.92
CA MET A 244 -8.13 -11.37 -0.71
C MET A 244 -7.30 -11.54 -1.98
N HIS A 245 -7.92 -11.66 -3.15
CA HIS A 245 -7.18 -11.70 -4.42
C HIS A 245 -6.43 -10.39 -4.70
N ALA A 246 -7.01 -9.24 -4.34
CA ALA A 246 -6.30 -7.96 -4.40
C ALA A 246 -5.11 -7.92 -3.40
N ALA A 247 -5.32 -8.40 -2.17
CA ALA A 247 -4.28 -8.47 -1.14
C ALA A 247 -3.09 -9.36 -1.55
N ASP A 248 -3.33 -10.48 -2.25
CA ASP A 248 -2.29 -11.37 -2.79
C ASP A 248 -1.32 -10.64 -3.72
N ALA A 249 -1.81 -9.71 -4.55
CA ALA A 249 -0.95 -8.92 -5.44
C ALA A 249 0.03 -8.02 -4.67
N VAL A 250 -0.36 -7.54 -3.48
CA VAL A 250 0.50 -6.72 -2.60
C VAL A 250 1.60 -7.57 -1.97
N LEU A 251 1.30 -8.79 -1.54
CA LEU A 251 2.26 -9.68 -0.89
C LEU A 251 3.42 -10.10 -1.80
N ALA A 252 3.16 -10.27 -3.07
CA ALA A 252 4.16 -10.70 -4.05
C ALA A 252 5.34 -9.74 -4.20
N GLY A 253 5.21 -8.48 -3.74
CA GLY A 253 6.26 -7.46 -3.81
C GLY A 253 7.37 -7.55 -2.74
N GLY A 254 7.26 -8.43 -1.76
CA GLY A 254 8.29 -8.67 -0.72
C GLY A 254 8.52 -7.53 0.29
N VAL A 255 8.12 -6.31 -0.03
CA VAL A 255 8.37 -5.08 0.74
C VAL A 255 7.23 -4.76 1.69
N ARG A 256 6.04 -5.11 1.29
CA ARG A 256 4.80 -4.74 1.98
C ARG A 256 4.10 -6.00 2.42
N ARG A 257 3.80 -6.06 3.70
CA ARG A 257 2.96 -7.11 4.25
C ARG A 257 1.53 -6.59 4.17
N SER A 258 0.72 -7.22 3.32
CA SER A 258 -0.72 -7.03 3.38
C SER A 258 -1.22 -7.58 4.71
N ALA A 259 -1.91 -6.76 5.49
CA ALA A 259 -2.54 -7.16 6.73
C ALA A 259 -4.01 -6.77 6.68
N THR A 260 -4.89 -7.74 6.77
CA THR A 260 -6.32 -7.53 6.71
C THR A 260 -7.03 -8.21 7.87
N ILE A 261 -8.11 -7.59 8.34
CA ILE A 261 -9.10 -8.22 9.21
C ILE A 261 -10.47 -8.00 8.61
N CYS A 262 -11.25 -9.06 8.49
CA CYS A 262 -12.59 -9.01 7.93
C CYS A 262 -13.65 -9.23 9.01
N LEU A 263 -14.67 -8.39 9.01
CA LEU A 263 -15.87 -8.53 9.82
C LEU A 263 -17.02 -9.07 8.96
N PHE A 264 -17.69 -10.06 9.45
CA PHE A 264 -18.86 -10.69 8.82
C PHE A 264 -19.92 -11.03 9.87
N SER A 265 -21.14 -11.31 9.45
CA SER A 265 -22.21 -11.72 10.36
C SER A 265 -22.29 -13.26 10.44
N PRO A 266 -22.76 -13.80 11.55
CA PRO A 266 -22.87 -15.28 11.70
C PRO A 266 -23.72 -15.98 10.64
N ASN A 267 -24.60 -15.22 9.99
CA ASN A 267 -25.55 -15.72 8.99
C ASN A 267 -25.19 -15.31 7.53
N ASP A 268 -24.00 -14.70 7.34
CA ASP A 268 -23.52 -14.30 6.00
C ASP A 268 -23.11 -15.52 5.15
#